data_0ec278c17d1bb56c4707a06397cf3a28
#
_entry.id   0ec278c17d1bb56c4707a06397cf3a28
#
_cell.length_a   1.000
_cell.length_b   1.000
_cell.length_c   1.000
_cell.angle_alpha   90.00
_cell.angle_beta   90.00
_cell.angle_gamma   90.00
#
_symmetry.space_group_name_H-M   'P 1'
#
loop_
_entity.id
_entity.type
_entity.pdbx_description
1 polymer ?
#
loop_
_entity_poly.entity_id
_entity_poly.type
_entity_poly.pdbx_seq_one_letter_code
_entity_poly.pdbx_strand_id
1 'polypeptide(L)'
;FKALEEGTFYARDLVSEPGNILHPDEYAKRLYSLKKDGLKVNIYDEKKLKKLGMNALLGVGMGSIRGSYLVTMEWNGAKNNSKPLAFVGKGVTFDTGGYSLKPARFMEDMTYDMAGSAAVVGLMKNLALRKAKINAVGVVGLVENMVSGDAQRPGDIVKSYSGKTIEVLNTDAEGRLV
;
A
#
# COMPACT_ATOMS: atom_id res chain seq x y z
N PHE A 1 -12.07 -4.25 23.79
CA PHE A 1 -12.22 -2.82 23.47
C PHE A 1 -10.88 -2.18 23.13
N LYS A 2 -9.86 -2.27 24.00
CA LYS A 2 -8.52 -1.66 23.82
C LYS A 2 -7.85 -2.01 22.48
N ALA A 3 -7.89 -3.26 22.04
CA ALA A 3 -7.31 -3.67 20.75
C ALA A 3 -7.98 -2.98 19.54
N LEU A 4 -9.29 -2.77 19.59
CA LEU A 4 -10.03 -2.04 18.56
C LEU A 4 -9.61 -0.56 18.54
N GLU A 5 -9.54 0.04 19.71
CA GLU A 5 -9.09 1.43 19.88
C GLU A 5 -7.68 1.62 19.31
N GLU A 6 -6.71 0.80 19.72
CA GLU A 6 -5.33 0.87 19.23
C GLU A 6 -5.23 0.69 17.71
N GLY A 7 -5.97 -0.27 17.14
CA GLY A 7 -5.99 -0.46 15.68
C GLY A 7 -6.59 0.73 14.95
N THR A 8 -7.69 1.29 15.48
CA THR A 8 -8.36 2.46 14.89
C THR A 8 -7.48 3.71 14.95
N PHE A 9 -6.88 4.00 16.11
CA PHE A 9 -6.00 5.16 16.24
C PHE A 9 -4.75 5.01 15.38
N TYR A 10 -4.16 3.82 15.31
CA TYR A 10 -3.01 3.58 14.45
C TYR A 10 -3.33 3.88 12.97
N ALA A 11 -4.52 3.45 12.49
CA ALA A 11 -4.97 3.77 11.14
C ALA A 11 -5.17 5.28 10.93
N ARG A 12 -5.80 5.96 11.90
CA ARG A 12 -6.03 7.41 11.84
C ARG A 12 -4.73 8.20 11.85
N ASP A 13 -3.77 7.81 12.69
CA ASP A 13 -2.47 8.45 12.76
C ASP A 13 -1.73 8.35 11.43
N LEU A 14 -1.76 7.16 10.77
CA LEU A 14 -1.19 6.97 9.45
C LEU A 14 -1.82 7.91 8.40
N VAL A 15 -3.15 8.05 8.41
CA VAL A 15 -3.88 8.90 7.44
C VAL A 15 -3.62 10.39 7.67
N SER A 16 -3.34 10.78 8.91
CA SER A 16 -3.16 12.18 9.29
C SER A 16 -1.74 12.71 9.05
N GLU A 17 -0.79 11.83 8.71
CA GLU A 17 0.59 12.26 8.48
C GLU A 17 0.82 12.79 7.07
N PRO A 18 1.62 13.86 6.91
CA PRO A 18 1.94 14.40 5.60
C PRO A 18 2.88 13.49 4.82
N GLY A 19 2.84 13.58 3.48
CA GLY A 19 3.59 12.70 2.58
C GLY A 19 5.13 12.78 2.72
N ASN A 20 5.66 13.91 3.22
CA ASN A 20 7.08 14.04 3.50
C ASN A 20 7.53 13.28 4.76
N ILE A 21 6.61 12.85 5.60
CA ILE A 21 6.85 11.99 6.78
C ILE A 21 6.46 10.55 6.46
N LEU A 22 5.22 10.33 6.04
CA LEU A 22 4.71 9.00 5.69
C LEU A 22 4.87 8.74 4.18
N HIS A 23 6.11 8.66 3.72
CA HIS A 23 6.42 8.19 2.37
C HIS A 23 6.53 6.65 2.34
N PRO A 24 6.57 5.99 1.16
CA PRO A 24 6.48 4.54 1.07
C PRO A 24 7.53 3.79 1.90
N ASP A 25 8.77 4.29 1.95
CA ASP A 25 9.88 3.68 2.70
C ASP A 25 9.60 3.67 4.21
N GLU A 26 9.18 4.82 4.77
CA GLU A 26 8.88 4.93 6.19
C GLU A 26 7.64 4.11 6.53
N TYR A 27 6.63 4.12 5.65
CA TYR A 27 5.43 3.32 5.87
C TYR A 27 5.75 1.82 5.92
N ALA A 28 6.51 1.30 4.95
CA ALA A 28 6.95 -0.09 4.95
C ALA A 28 7.72 -0.46 6.24
N LYS A 29 8.60 0.42 6.72
CA LYS A 29 9.34 0.27 7.97
C LYS A 29 8.42 0.22 9.19
N ARG A 30 7.42 1.10 9.26
CA ARG A 30 6.42 1.09 10.35
C ARG A 30 5.62 -0.21 10.35
N LEU A 31 5.19 -0.70 9.19
CA LEU A 31 4.49 -1.99 9.08
C LEU A 31 5.37 -3.15 9.56
N TYR A 32 6.67 -3.12 9.26
CA TYR A 32 7.61 -4.14 9.74
C TYR A 32 7.64 -4.22 11.27
N SER A 33 7.49 -3.08 11.96
CA SER A 33 7.47 -3.04 13.43
C SER A 33 6.30 -3.79 14.05
N LEU A 34 5.21 -4.04 13.29
CA LEU A 34 4.05 -4.79 13.78
C LEU A 34 4.34 -6.29 14.04
N LYS A 35 5.52 -6.76 13.69
CA LYS A 35 6.01 -8.08 14.14
C LYS A 35 5.99 -8.22 15.65
N LYS A 36 6.20 -7.13 16.38
CA LYS A 36 6.10 -7.10 17.86
C LYS A 36 4.71 -7.47 18.38
N ASP A 37 3.66 -7.22 17.56
CA ASP A 37 2.28 -7.52 17.90
C ASP A 37 1.89 -8.98 17.50
N GLY A 38 2.84 -9.73 16.93
CA GLY A 38 2.67 -11.15 16.55
C GLY A 38 2.31 -11.37 15.08
N LEU A 39 2.32 -10.34 14.26
CA LEU A 39 2.12 -10.48 12.81
C LEU A 39 3.40 -10.98 12.14
N LYS A 40 3.26 -11.87 11.15
CA LYS A 40 4.34 -12.17 10.22
C LYS A 40 4.31 -11.15 9.10
N VAL A 41 5.31 -10.27 9.03
CA VAL A 41 5.38 -9.19 8.05
C VAL A 41 6.51 -9.45 7.07
N ASN A 42 6.19 -9.38 5.76
CA ASN A 42 7.18 -9.45 4.69
C ASN A 42 7.11 -8.18 3.85
N ILE A 43 8.28 -7.65 3.49
CA ILE A 43 8.42 -6.49 2.61
C ILE A 43 9.04 -6.95 1.29
N TYR A 44 8.39 -6.57 0.20
CA TYR A 44 8.87 -6.74 -1.15
C TYR A 44 9.25 -5.36 -1.69
N ASP A 45 10.55 -5.13 -1.83
CA ASP A 45 11.14 -3.96 -2.44
C ASP A 45 11.04 -3.99 -3.98
N GLU A 46 11.39 -2.92 -4.66
CA GLU A 46 11.34 -2.81 -6.12
C GLU A 46 12.09 -3.95 -6.82
N LYS A 47 13.24 -4.36 -6.29
CA LYS A 47 14.03 -5.45 -6.86
C LYS A 47 13.27 -6.77 -6.84
N LYS A 48 12.56 -7.06 -5.76
CA LYS A 48 11.71 -8.24 -5.62
C LYS A 48 10.45 -8.11 -6.49
N LEU A 49 9.82 -6.93 -6.48
CA LEU A 49 8.63 -6.65 -7.29
C LEU A 49 8.90 -6.82 -8.78
N LYS A 50 10.06 -6.32 -9.24
CA LYS A 50 10.51 -6.47 -10.63
C LYS A 50 10.73 -7.95 -10.99
N LYS A 51 11.35 -8.73 -10.10
CA LYS A 51 11.51 -10.19 -10.30
C LYS A 51 10.18 -10.93 -10.36
N LEU A 52 9.17 -10.49 -9.62
CA LEU A 52 7.83 -11.04 -9.64
C LEU A 52 7.00 -10.58 -10.85
N GLY A 53 7.46 -9.59 -11.61
CA GLY A 53 6.71 -9.03 -12.75
C GLY A 53 5.55 -8.13 -12.33
N MET A 54 5.58 -7.52 -11.14
CA MET A 54 4.55 -6.60 -10.65
C MET A 54 4.71 -5.20 -11.24
N ASN A 55 4.77 -5.12 -12.58
CA ASN A 55 5.09 -3.86 -13.26
C ASN A 55 3.95 -2.84 -13.22
N ALA A 56 2.72 -3.27 -12.97
CA ALA A 56 1.60 -2.34 -12.81
C ALA A 56 1.82 -1.44 -11.58
N LEU A 57 2.15 -2.04 -10.43
CA LEU A 57 2.49 -1.29 -9.21
C LEU A 57 3.76 -0.45 -9.39
N LEU A 58 4.80 -1.02 -9.98
CA LEU A 58 6.06 -0.32 -10.23
C LEU A 58 5.87 0.87 -11.17
N GLY A 59 4.99 0.76 -12.17
CA GLY A 59 4.66 1.86 -13.10
C GLY A 59 4.10 3.08 -12.39
N VAL A 60 3.27 2.89 -11.37
CA VAL A 60 2.72 4.02 -10.59
C VAL A 60 3.81 4.78 -9.86
N GLY A 61 4.74 4.06 -9.21
CA GLY A 61 5.78 4.67 -8.38
C GLY A 61 7.01 5.16 -9.16
N MET A 62 7.14 4.87 -10.45
CA MET A 62 8.39 5.12 -11.19
C MET A 62 8.76 6.61 -11.34
N GLY A 63 7.81 7.51 -11.13
CA GLY A 63 8.06 8.96 -11.14
C GLY A 63 8.56 9.52 -9.81
N SER A 64 8.53 8.75 -8.74
CA SER A 64 9.00 9.16 -7.42
C SER A 64 10.49 8.87 -7.21
N ILE A 65 11.14 9.68 -6.38
CA ILE A 65 12.49 9.37 -5.86
C ILE A 65 12.43 8.33 -4.73
N ARG A 66 11.23 7.98 -4.24
CA ARG A 66 10.99 6.97 -3.20
C ARG A 66 10.78 5.61 -3.83
N GLY A 67 11.18 4.56 -3.11
CA GLY A 67 10.94 3.21 -3.56
C GLY A 67 9.48 2.79 -3.49
N SER A 68 9.10 1.82 -4.33
CA SER A 68 7.79 1.16 -4.29
C SER A 68 7.87 -0.15 -3.52
N TYR A 69 6.85 -0.46 -2.74
CA TYR A 69 6.83 -1.65 -1.88
C TYR A 69 5.48 -2.38 -1.96
N LEU A 70 5.52 -3.69 -1.79
CA LEU A 70 4.37 -4.48 -1.38
C LEU A 70 4.67 -5.03 0.01
N VAL A 71 3.72 -4.88 0.92
CA VAL A 71 3.86 -5.42 2.27
C VAL A 71 2.73 -6.41 2.53
N THR A 72 3.09 -7.61 3.00
CA THR A 72 2.13 -8.61 3.47
C THR A 72 2.21 -8.75 4.98
N MET A 73 1.07 -8.82 5.63
CA MET A 73 0.92 -9.01 7.07
C MET A 73 0.05 -10.24 7.30
N GLU A 74 0.60 -11.30 7.89
CA GLU A 74 -0.12 -12.55 8.11
C GLU A 74 -0.44 -12.72 9.60
N TRP A 75 -1.68 -13.09 9.90
CA TRP A 75 -2.15 -13.49 11.20
C TRP A 75 -2.68 -14.92 11.13
N ASN A 76 -2.11 -15.85 11.88
CA ASN A 76 -2.53 -17.25 11.95
C ASN A 76 -3.14 -17.57 13.33
N GLY A 77 -4.29 -16.98 13.60
CA GLY A 77 -4.96 -17.10 14.90
C GLY A 77 -5.84 -18.31 15.07
N ALA A 78 -6.32 -18.89 13.96
CA ALA A 78 -7.10 -20.15 13.98
C ALA A 78 -6.22 -21.37 14.25
N LYS A 79 -4.89 -21.27 14.06
CA LYS A 79 -3.92 -22.35 14.24
C LYS A 79 -4.29 -23.64 13.50
N ASN A 80 -4.88 -23.50 12.32
CA ASN A 80 -5.27 -24.59 11.43
C ASN A 80 -4.90 -24.22 9.99
N ASN A 81 -5.11 -25.16 9.04
CA ASN A 81 -4.81 -24.99 7.63
C ASN A 81 -5.95 -24.34 6.83
N SER A 82 -6.91 -23.68 7.47
CA SER A 82 -7.95 -22.94 6.75
C SER A 82 -7.36 -21.80 5.94
N LYS A 83 -7.92 -21.54 4.76
CA LYS A 83 -7.52 -20.43 3.92
C LYS A 83 -7.72 -19.12 4.67
N PRO A 84 -6.75 -18.20 4.63
CA PRO A 84 -6.89 -16.90 5.28
C PRO A 84 -7.91 -16.02 4.56
N LEU A 85 -8.57 -15.14 5.30
CA LEU A 85 -9.27 -14.00 4.74
C LEU A 85 -8.24 -13.00 4.24
N ALA A 86 -8.37 -12.55 2.99
CA ALA A 86 -7.47 -11.56 2.40
C ALA A 86 -8.10 -10.16 2.45
N PHE A 87 -7.31 -9.19 2.91
CA PHE A 87 -7.65 -7.77 2.93
C PHE A 87 -6.60 -7.02 2.12
N VAL A 88 -7.05 -6.30 1.08
CA VAL A 88 -6.16 -5.55 0.18
C VAL A 88 -6.43 -4.07 0.34
N GLY A 89 -5.37 -3.28 0.48
CA GLY A 89 -5.48 -1.84 0.69
C GLY A 89 -4.58 -1.03 -0.25
N LYS A 90 -5.14 0.01 -0.88
CA LYS A 90 -4.41 1.01 -1.64
C LYS A 90 -3.56 1.85 -0.70
N GLY A 91 -2.26 1.99 -1.01
CA GLY A 91 -1.29 2.72 -0.21
C GLY A 91 -0.51 3.77 -1.03
N VAL A 92 -1.21 4.62 -1.75
CA VAL A 92 -0.60 5.77 -2.43
C VAL A 92 -0.37 6.88 -1.40
N THR A 93 0.88 7.06 -0.97
CA THR A 93 1.21 7.95 0.16
C THR A 93 1.11 9.43 -0.19
N PHE A 94 1.27 9.76 -1.46
CA PHE A 94 0.90 11.05 -2.03
C PHE A 94 0.56 10.85 -3.51
N ASP A 95 -0.49 11.52 -3.99
CA ASP A 95 -0.98 11.37 -5.35
C ASP A 95 -1.12 12.73 -6.05
N THR A 96 -0.20 13.02 -6.96
CA THR A 96 -0.31 14.18 -7.84
C THR A 96 -1.21 13.95 -9.06
N GLY A 97 -1.61 12.69 -9.29
CA GLY A 97 -2.22 12.23 -10.54
C GLY A 97 -1.19 11.80 -11.59
N GLY A 98 0.08 12.04 -11.37
CA GLY A 98 1.11 11.81 -12.38
C GLY A 98 0.95 12.78 -13.56
N TYR A 99 1.20 12.34 -14.79
CA TYR A 99 1.01 13.20 -15.97
C TYR A 99 -0.45 13.57 -16.24
N SER A 100 -1.42 12.80 -15.76
CA SER A 100 -2.83 13.21 -15.65
C SER A 100 -3.01 14.07 -14.40
N LEU A 101 -2.29 15.19 -14.34
CA LEU A 101 -2.08 16.01 -13.16
C LEU A 101 -3.38 16.56 -12.58
N LYS A 102 -3.55 16.41 -11.28
CA LYS A 102 -4.66 17.00 -10.54
C LYS A 102 -4.57 18.54 -10.54
N PRO A 103 -5.70 19.25 -10.51
CA PRO A 103 -5.70 20.67 -10.19
C PRO A 103 -5.04 20.93 -8.84
N ALA A 104 -4.36 22.07 -8.69
CA ALA A 104 -3.71 22.44 -7.43
C ALA A 104 -4.69 22.47 -6.24
N ARG A 105 -5.94 22.89 -6.51
CA ARG A 105 -7.01 22.88 -5.52
C ARG A 105 -7.30 21.45 -5.05
N PHE A 106 -7.21 21.21 -3.75
CA PHE A 106 -7.40 19.93 -3.07
C PHE A 106 -6.27 18.89 -3.29
N MET A 107 -5.18 19.24 -3.99
CA MET A 107 -4.04 18.34 -4.09
C MET A 107 -3.38 18.10 -2.72
N GLU A 108 -3.42 19.11 -1.83
CA GLU A 108 -2.95 18.99 -0.45
C GLU A 108 -3.65 17.90 0.35
N ASP A 109 -4.88 17.55 0.00
CA ASP A 109 -5.64 16.49 0.65
C ASP A 109 -5.16 15.08 0.24
N MET A 110 -4.36 14.96 -0.83
CA MET A 110 -3.91 13.65 -1.36
C MET A 110 -2.91 12.91 -0.47
N THR A 111 -2.64 13.40 0.71
CA THR A 111 -1.97 12.66 1.79
C THR A 111 -2.81 11.48 2.30
N TYR A 112 -4.14 11.56 2.18
CA TYR A 112 -5.05 10.50 2.63
C TYR A 112 -5.25 9.35 1.61
N ASP A 113 -4.64 9.42 0.43
CA ASP A 113 -4.86 8.45 -0.65
C ASP A 113 -4.29 7.04 -0.35
N MET A 114 -3.79 6.88 0.84
CA MET A 114 -3.36 5.63 1.45
C MET A 114 -4.32 5.12 2.54
N ALA A 115 -5.48 5.75 2.74
CA ALA A 115 -6.42 5.40 3.81
C ALA A 115 -6.93 3.95 3.70
N GLY A 116 -7.07 3.41 2.48
CA GLY A 116 -7.42 2.00 2.27
C GLY A 116 -6.38 1.06 2.89
N SER A 117 -5.09 1.32 2.70
CA SER A 117 -4.03 0.55 3.34
C SER A 117 -4.01 0.74 4.85
N ALA A 118 -4.23 1.97 5.34
CA ALA A 118 -4.29 2.25 6.77
C ALA A 118 -5.42 1.47 7.48
N ALA A 119 -6.59 1.37 6.83
CA ALA A 119 -7.71 0.55 7.34
C ALA A 119 -7.33 -0.93 7.44
N VAL A 120 -6.67 -1.49 6.41
CA VAL A 120 -6.16 -2.87 6.43
C VAL A 120 -5.14 -3.06 7.56
N VAL A 121 -4.21 -2.14 7.71
CA VAL A 121 -3.18 -2.19 8.76
C VAL A 121 -3.79 -2.14 10.15
N GLY A 122 -4.72 -1.21 10.39
CA GLY A 122 -5.44 -1.11 11.66
C GLY A 122 -6.23 -2.37 11.99
N LEU A 123 -6.87 -2.97 10.97
CA LEU A 123 -7.56 -4.25 11.11
C LEU A 123 -6.59 -5.38 11.50
N MET A 124 -5.46 -5.52 10.79
CA MET A 124 -4.47 -6.57 11.06
C MET A 124 -3.87 -6.41 12.46
N LYS A 125 -3.55 -5.18 12.87
CA LYS A 125 -3.12 -4.88 14.24
C LYS A 125 -4.19 -5.27 15.27
N ASN A 126 -5.45 -4.93 15.03
CA ASN A 126 -6.57 -5.31 15.91
C ASN A 126 -6.69 -6.84 16.04
N LEU A 127 -6.63 -7.59 14.92
CA LEU A 127 -6.73 -9.05 14.93
C LEU A 127 -5.61 -9.67 15.77
N ALA A 128 -4.38 -9.16 15.66
CA ALA A 128 -3.23 -9.64 16.40
C ALA A 128 -3.38 -9.35 17.91
N LEU A 129 -3.67 -8.09 18.28
CA LEU A 129 -3.79 -7.67 19.66
C LEU A 129 -4.91 -8.38 20.43
N ARG A 130 -6.05 -8.64 19.77
CA ARG A 130 -7.18 -9.40 20.38
C ARG A 130 -7.01 -10.90 20.28
N LYS A 131 -5.94 -11.39 19.65
CA LYS A 131 -5.68 -12.82 19.42
C LYS A 131 -6.89 -13.51 18.75
N ALA A 132 -7.41 -12.88 17.69
CA ALA A 132 -8.59 -13.35 16.99
C ALA A 132 -8.38 -14.78 16.46
N LYS A 133 -9.38 -15.66 16.63
CA LYS A 133 -9.31 -17.07 16.22
C LYS A 133 -9.64 -17.25 14.73
N ILE A 134 -8.97 -16.48 13.86
CA ILE A 134 -9.08 -16.55 12.40
C ILE A 134 -7.70 -16.49 11.76
N ASN A 135 -7.59 -16.99 10.53
CA ASN A 135 -6.43 -16.74 9.69
C ASN A 135 -6.74 -15.57 8.77
N ALA A 136 -5.84 -14.60 8.69
CA ALA A 136 -5.99 -13.42 7.87
C ALA A 136 -4.67 -13.00 7.24
N VAL A 137 -4.74 -12.37 6.08
CA VAL A 137 -3.61 -11.72 5.42
C VAL A 137 -4.01 -10.32 4.96
N GLY A 138 -3.27 -9.32 5.40
CA GLY A 138 -3.33 -7.96 4.86
C GLY A 138 -2.26 -7.80 3.76
N VAL A 139 -2.64 -7.21 2.65
CA VAL A 139 -1.73 -6.92 1.52
C VAL A 139 -1.89 -5.45 1.17
N VAL A 140 -0.80 -4.70 1.17
CA VAL A 140 -0.82 -3.27 0.82
C VAL A 140 0.29 -2.95 -0.15
N GLY A 141 -0.05 -2.28 -1.26
CA GLY A 141 0.90 -1.68 -2.18
C GLY A 141 1.20 -0.25 -1.73
N LEU A 142 2.48 0.08 -1.61
CA LEU A 142 2.93 1.38 -1.11
C LEU A 142 3.74 2.07 -2.20
N VAL A 143 3.23 3.18 -2.70
CA VAL A 143 3.83 3.96 -3.78
C VAL A 143 3.56 5.45 -3.56
N GLU A 144 4.25 6.28 -4.33
CA GLU A 144 4.01 7.70 -4.46
C GLU A 144 3.84 8.02 -5.94
N ASN A 145 2.69 8.60 -6.33
CA ASN A 145 2.39 8.95 -7.73
C ASN A 145 2.85 10.39 -8.01
N MET A 146 3.99 10.53 -8.65
CA MET A 146 4.66 11.81 -8.84
C MET A 146 4.96 12.11 -10.31
N VAL A 147 5.10 13.39 -10.63
CA VAL A 147 5.53 13.86 -11.96
C VAL A 147 7.04 13.97 -11.99
N SER A 148 7.67 13.32 -12.98
CA SER A 148 9.10 13.45 -13.25
C SER A 148 9.41 13.01 -14.68
N GLY A 149 10.65 13.16 -15.13
CA GLY A 149 11.10 12.67 -16.44
C GLY A 149 10.95 11.17 -16.62
N ASP A 150 10.93 10.39 -15.53
CA ASP A 150 10.79 8.93 -15.54
C ASP A 150 9.37 8.44 -15.29
N ALA A 151 8.41 9.36 -15.00
CA ALA A 151 7.05 8.98 -14.64
C ALA A 151 6.32 8.30 -15.80
N GLN A 152 5.41 7.38 -15.44
CA GLN A 152 4.48 6.74 -16.39
C GLN A 152 3.62 7.78 -17.10
N ARG A 153 3.42 7.59 -18.41
CA ARG A 153 2.66 8.52 -19.26
C ARG A 153 1.33 7.91 -19.69
N PRO A 154 0.31 8.71 -19.93
CA PRO A 154 -0.87 8.26 -20.66
C PRO A 154 -0.46 7.63 -22.01
N GLY A 155 -0.98 6.43 -22.31
CA GLY A 155 -0.61 5.63 -23.47
C GLY A 155 0.50 4.61 -23.23
N ASP A 156 1.20 4.65 -22.10
CA ASP A 156 2.18 3.64 -21.74
C ASP A 156 1.50 2.28 -21.51
N ILE A 157 2.17 1.20 -21.92
CA ILE A 157 1.68 -0.17 -21.75
C ILE A 157 2.55 -0.89 -20.73
N VAL A 158 1.90 -1.41 -19.67
CA VAL A 158 2.56 -2.21 -18.64
C VAL A 158 2.08 -3.66 -18.66
N LYS A 159 2.96 -4.59 -18.30
CA LYS A 159 2.61 -6.00 -18.13
C LYS A 159 2.30 -6.29 -16.66
N SER A 160 1.09 -6.74 -16.38
CA SER A 160 0.66 -7.11 -15.03
C SER A 160 1.30 -8.42 -14.56
N TYR A 161 1.19 -8.69 -13.25
CA TYR A 161 1.62 -9.95 -12.63
C TYR A 161 1.00 -11.20 -13.29
N SER A 162 -0.25 -11.11 -13.75
CA SER A 162 -0.94 -12.20 -14.46
C SER A 162 -0.48 -12.38 -15.91
N GLY A 163 0.44 -11.56 -16.41
CA GLY A 163 0.96 -11.58 -17.77
C GLY A 163 0.13 -10.79 -18.78
N LYS A 164 -1.01 -10.24 -18.39
CA LYS A 164 -1.83 -9.38 -19.26
C LYS A 164 -1.18 -8.01 -19.42
N THR A 165 -1.34 -7.42 -20.60
CA THR A 165 -0.94 -6.03 -20.88
C THR A 165 -2.08 -5.07 -20.49
N ILE A 166 -1.70 -3.92 -19.95
CA ILE A 166 -2.61 -2.85 -19.54
C ILE A 166 -2.11 -1.58 -20.21
N GLU A 167 -2.95 -0.95 -21.04
CA GLU A 167 -2.72 0.41 -21.51
C GLU A 167 -3.19 1.40 -20.46
N VAL A 168 -2.31 2.29 -20.04
CA VAL A 168 -2.59 3.29 -19.00
C VAL A 168 -3.08 4.56 -19.69
N LEU A 169 -4.39 4.73 -19.78
CA LEU A 169 -4.98 5.92 -20.42
C LEU A 169 -4.99 7.15 -19.52
N ASN A 170 -5.03 6.92 -18.22
CA ASN A 170 -5.07 7.98 -17.21
C ASN A 170 -4.20 7.58 -16.01
N THR A 171 -3.16 8.35 -15.74
CA THR A 171 -2.23 8.08 -14.63
C THR A 171 -2.79 8.46 -13.26
N ASP A 172 -3.94 9.16 -13.21
CA ASP A 172 -4.70 9.45 -11.97
C ASP A 172 -5.75 8.36 -11.65
N ALA A 173 -5.75 7.26 -12.42
CA ALA A 173 -6.54 6.06 -12.15
C ALA A 173 -5.65 4.90 -11.70
N GLU A 174 -4.65 5.20 -10.88
CA GLU A 174 -3.54 4.34 -10.47
C GLU A 174 -3.91 3.32 -9.39
N GLY A 175 -4.93 3.59 -8.59
CA GLY A 175 -5.31 2.73 -7.46
C GLY A 175 -5.62 1.28 -7.86
N ARG A 176 -6.12 1.07 -9.07
CA ARG A 176 -6.37 -0.27 -9.63
C ARG A 176 -5.10 -0.98 -10.10
N LEU A 177 -3.98 -0.26 -10.21
CA LEU A 177 -2.67 -0.81 -10.60
C LEU A 177 -1.84 -1.19 -9.37
N VAL A 178 -2.12 -0.56 -8.22
CA VAL A 178 -1.52 -0.79 -6.91
C VAL A 178 -2.23 -1.89 -6.17
#